data_9c2fa1d4e59cd11a76126b88704195ac
#
_entry.id   9c2fa1d4e59cd11a76126b88704195ac
#
_cell.length_a   1.000
_cell.length_b   1.000
_cell.length_c   1.000
_cell.angle_alpha   90.00
_cell.angle_beta   90.00
_cell.angle_gamma   90.00
#
_symmetry.space_group_name_H-M   'P 1'
#
loop_
_entity.id
_entity.type
_entity.pdbx_description
1 polymer ?
#
loop_
_entity_poly.entity_id
_entity_poly.type
_entity_poly.pdbx_seq_one_letter_code
_entity_poly.pdbx_strand_id
1 'polypeptide(L)'
;LVASELLSMPQMVRQMVLEGVDALITNVPGVCIGVSTADCIPIILYDAEHRATAAIHAGWRGTVKRIAQNTIAQMRTAFGTNPQSLRAIIGPGISLHNFEVGNEVYEAFANAAFPMQEIAQRQEKWHINLPLCNQMQLQEAGVKAENIHATDICTYERCNDFFSARRLGINSGRIFTGVTIS
;
A
#
# COMPACT_ATOMS: atom_id res chain seq x y z
N LEU A 1 9.47 6.91 -4.76
CA LEU A 1 9.93 8.20 -5.24
C LEU A 1 9.96 9.21 -4.12
N VAL A 2 10.99 10.08 -4.05
CA VAL A 2 11.12 11.12 -3.01
C VAL A 2 10.42 12.40 -3.48
N ALA A 3 9.47 12.90 -2.69
CA ALA A 3 8.64 14.03 -3.13
C ALA A 3 9.45 15.35 -3.30
N SER A 4 10.55 15.55 -2.57
CA SER A 4 11.41 16.72 -2.74
C SER A 4 12.01 16.81 -4.14
N GLU A 5 12.32 15.69 -4.77
CA GLU A 5 12.81 15.65 -6.15
C GLU A 5 11.74 16.10 -7.14
N LEU A 6 10.48 15.71 -6.89
CA LEU A 6 9.33 16.08 -7.73
C LEU A 6 9.01 17.57 -7.64
N LEU A 7 9.16 18.20 -6.48
CA LEU A 7 8.82 19.61 -6.26
C LEU A 7 9.68 20.56 -7.11
N SER A 8 10.91 20.17 -7.42
CA SER A 8 11.82 20.94 -8.28
C SER A 8 11.54 20.81 -9.76
N MET A 9 10.70 19.85 -10.18
CA MET A 9 10.41 19.57 -11.58
C MET A 9 9.28 20.46 -12.13
N PRO A 10 9.32 20.86 -13.42
CA PRO A 10 8.17 21.45 -14.10
C PRO A 10 6.94 20.52 -14.03
N GLN A 11 5.73 21.10 -13.97
CA GLN A 11 4.48 20.36 -13.77
C GLN A 11 4.31 19.22 -14.78
N MET A 12 4.58 19.45 -16.05
CA MET A 12 4.43 18.43 -17.10
C MET A 12 5.41 17.26 -16.91
N VAL A 13 6.65 17.55 -16.52
CA VAL A 13 7.66 16.51 -16.21
C VAL A 13 7.25 15.72 -14.98
N ARG A 14 6.72 16.40 -13.95
CA ARG A 14 6.22 15.78 -12.73
C ARG A 14 5.09 14.79 -13.01
N GLN A 15 4.14 15.15 -13.88
CA GLN A 15 3.06 14.23 -14.27
C GLN A 15 3.60 12.98 -14.96
N MET A 16 4.55 13.12 -15.88
CA MET A 16 5.16 11.98 -16.57
C MET A 16 5.94 11.06 -15.62
N VAL A 17 6.66 11.65 -14.65
CA VAL A 17 7.45 10.88 -13.68
C VAL A 17 6.55 10.15 -12.67
N LEU A 18 5.37 10.69 -12.36
CA LEU A 18 4.40 10.05 -11.45
C LEU A 18 3.62 8.92 -12.11
N GLU A 19 3.62 8.83 -13.44
CA GLU A 19 2.94 7.75 -14.14
C GLU A 19 3.58 6.39 -13.80
N GLY A 20 2.76 5.46 -13.30
CA GLY A 20 3.22 4.14 -12.86
C GLY A 20 3.97 4.10 -11.52
N VAL A 21 3.97 5.21 -10.76
CA VAL A 21 4.54 5.26 -9.40
C VAL A 21 3.48 4.87 -8.38
N ASP A 22 3.74 3.78 -7.66
CA ASP A 22 2.84 3.23 -6.64
C ASP A 22 3.25 3.63 -5.21
N ALA A 23 4.36 4.35 -5.00
CA ALA A 23 4.76 4.81 -3.67
C ALA A 23 5.52 6.14 -3.72
N LEU A 24 5.19 7.02 -2.78
CA LEU A 24 5.83 8.32 -2.56
C LEU A 24 6.33 8.39 -1.12
N ILE A 25 7.50 9.00 -0.92
CA ILE A 25 8.07 9.29 0.40
C ILE A 25 8.44 10.77 0.50
N THR A 26 8.33 11.35 1.68
CA THR A 26 8.71 12.75 1.93
C THR A 26 9.10 12.98 3.40
N ASN A 27 9.99 13.95 3.62
CA ASN A 27 10.24 14.58 4.91
C ASN A 27 10.06 16.11 4.85
N VAL A 28 9.41 16.62 3.80
CA VAL A 28 9.18 18.05 3.61
C VAL A 28 7.87 18.45 4.30
N PRO A 29 7.91 19.35 5.32
CA PRO A 29 6.69 19.84 5.98
C PRO A 29 5.74 20.52 5.01
N GLY A 30 4.42 20.36 5.23
CA GLY A 30 3.37 20.97 4.43
C GLY A 30 3.13 20.31 3.07
N VAL A 31 3.95 19.34 2.67
CA VAL A 31 3.73 18.57 1.43
C VAL A 31 2.80 17.40 1.73
N CYS A 32 1.66 17.35 1.05
CA CYS A 32 0.75 16.20 1.08
C CYS A 32 1.14 15.22 -0.03
N ILE A 33 1.43 13.99 0.35
CA ILE A 33 1.57 12.86 -0.57
C ILE A 33 0.42 11.88 -0.37
N GLY A 34 0.02 11.18 -1.44
CA GLY A 34 -1.10 10.25 -1.32
C GLY A 34 -1.22 9.32 -2.51
N VAL A 35 -2.11 8.35 -2.37
CA VAL A 35 -2.43 7.34 -3.39
C VAL A 35 -3.93 7.26 -3.61
N SER A 36 -4.32 6.87 -4.81
CA SER A 36 -5.72 6.66 -5.19
C SER A 36 -5.99 5.18 -5.34
N THR A 37 -6.98 4.66 -4.60
CA THR A 37 -7.34 3.25 -4.59
C THR A 37 -8.82 3.03 -4.85
N ALA A 38 -9.17 1.82 -5.29
CA ALA A 38 -10.49 1.23 -5.24
C ALA A 38 -10.25 -0.29 -5.16
N ASP A 39 -10.31 -0.84 -3.94
CA ASP A 39 -9.98 -2.21 -3.52
C ASP A 39 -8.49 -2.48 -3.21
N CYS A 40 -7.54 -1.88 -3.93
CA CYS A 40 -6.12 -1.99 -3.57
C CYS A 40 -5.86 -1.40 -2.19
N ILE A 41 -4.84 -1.91 -1.50
CA ILE A 41 -4.54 -1.56 -0.11
C ILE A 41 -3.69 -0.28 -0.07
N PRO A 42 -4.22 0.84 0.48
CA PRO A 42 -3.38 1.99 0.77
C PRO A 42 -2.62 1.76 2.09
N ILE A 43 -1.33 2.11 2.12
CA ILE A 43 -0.52 2.02 3.32
C ILE A 43 0.13 3.37 3.57
N ILE A 44 0.02 3.86 4.81
CA ILE A 44 0.73 5.04 5.29
C ILE A 44 1.81 4.59 6.26
N LEU A 45 3.03 5.11 6.08
CA LEU A 45 4.13 4.94 7.02
C LEU A 45 4.50 6.30 7.62
N TYR A 46 4.81 6.32 8.91
CA TYR A 46 5.26 7.51 9.61
C TYR A 46 6.48 7.21 10.48
N ASP A 47 7.53 8.00 10.25
CA ASP A 47 8.77 8.05 11.02
C ASP A 47 8.79 9.36 11.84
N ALA A 48 8.53 9.24 13.13
CA ALA A 48 8.49 10.42 14.01
C ALA A 48 9.88 10.99 14.26
N GLU A 49 10.94 10.16 14.25
CA GLU A 49 12.32 10.56 14.54
C GLU A 49 12.87 11.46 13.42
N HIS A 50 12.67 11.06 12.17
CA HIS A 50 13.17 11.79 11.00
C HIS A 50 12.10 12.68 10.37
N ARG A 51 10.90 12.77 11.00
CA ARG A 51 9.75 13.50 10.46
C ARG A 51 9.51 13.18 8.98
N ALA A 52 9.47 11.88 8.68
CA ALA A 52 9.30 11.37 7.33
C ALA A 52 8.04 10.50 7.22
N THR A 53 7.45 10.47 6.04
CA THR A 53 6.25 9.67 5.78
C THR A 53 6.26 9.06 4.39
N ALA A 54 5.44 8.03 4.22
CA ALA A 54 5.19 7.39 2.92
C ALA A 54 3.70 7.16 2.70
N ALA A 55 3.29 7.23 1.43
CA ALA A 55 1.99 6.76 0.96
C ALA A 55 2.22 5.71 -0.13
N ILE A 56 1.61 4.54 0.02
CA ILE A 56 1.85 3.35 -0.81
C ILE A 56 0.52 2.82 -1.35
N HIS A 57 0.45 2.61 -2.67
CA HIS A 57 -0.61 1.87 -3.34
C HIS A 57 -0.19 0.40 -3.48
N ALA A 58 -0.68 -0.46 -2.60
CA ALA A 58 -0.37 -1.87 -2.62
C ALA A 58 -1.51 -2.68 -3.28
N GLY A 59 -1.60 -2.62 -4.61
CA GLY A 59 -2.36 -3.58 -5.41
C GLY A 59 -1.66 -4.95 -5.41
N TRP A 60 -2.31 -6.01 -5.91
CA TRP A 60 -1.74 -7.35 -5.86
C TRP A 60 -0.36 -7.46 -6.56
N ARG A 61 -0.17 -6.76 -7.69
CA ARG A 61 1.12 -6.75 -8.41
C ARG A 61 2.24 -6.08 -7.60
N GLY A 62 1.93 -4.94 -6.96
CA GLY A 62 2.84 -4.24 -6.07
C GLY A 62 3.16 -5.09 -4.82
N THR A 63 2.14 -5.74 -4.25
CA THR A 63 2.29 -6.64 -3.11
C THR A 63 3.21 -7.82 -3.44
N VAL A 64 3.00 -8.50 -4.56
CA VAL A 64 3.89 -9.57 -5.04
C VAL A 64 5.34 -9.08 -5.23
N LYS A 65 5.53 -7.85 -5.71
CA LYS A 65 6.83 -7.21 -5.89
C LYS A 65 7.40 -6.57 -4.61
N ARG A 66 6.80 -6.85 -3.46
CA ARG A 66 7.29 -6.38 -2.15
C ARG A 66 7.34 -4.86 -2.01
N ILE A 67 6.31 -4.14 -2.50
CA ILE A 67 6.30 -2.68 -2.54
C ILE A 67 6.45 -2.02 -1.16
N ALA A 68 5.86 -2.60 -0.10
CA ALA A 68 5.98 -2.09 1.25
C ALA A 68 7.43 -2.18 1.76
N GLN A 69 8.11 -3.32 1.56
CA GLN A 69 9.52 -3.51 1.93
C GLN A 69 10.43 -2.57 1.14
N ASN A 70 10.21 -2.45 -0.19
CA ASN A 70 10.96 -1.57 -1.04
C ASN A 70 10.82 -0.10 -0.61
N THR A 71 9.62 0.31 -0.20
CA THR A 71 9.39 1.67 0.28
C THR A 71 10.12 1.93 1.60
N ILE A 72 10.10 0.98 2.55
CA ILE A 72 10.86 1.09 3.81
C ILE A 72 12.37 1.16 3.52
N ALA A 73 12.87 0.35 2.59
CA ALA A 73 14.28 0.41 2.19
C ALA A 73 14.65 1.80 1.61
N GLN A 74 13.76 2.40 0.81
CA GLN A 74 13.97 3.76 0.30
C GLN A 74 13.93 4.81 1.41
N MET A 75 13.02 4.71 2.40
CA MET A 75 12.99 5.59 3.56
C MET A 75 14.28 5.50 4.39
N ARG A 76 14.80 4.27 4.57
CA ARG A 76 16.11 4.06 5.23
C ARG A 76 17.24 4.77 4.49
N THR A 77 17.29 4.64 3.17
CA THR A 77 18.34 5.26 2.33
C THR A 77 18.21 6.79 2.32
N ALA A 78 16.99 7.31 2.15
CA ALA A 78 16.76 8.75 1.98
C ALA A 78 16.78 9.52 3.29
N PHE A 79 16.31 8.93 4.39
CA PHE A 79 16.04 9.65 5.64
C PHE A 79 16.71 9.02 6.88
N GLY A 80 17.36 7.87 6.75
CA GLY A 80 17.92 7.15 7.90
C GLY A 80 16.87 6.41 8.75
N THR A 81 15.66 6.25 8.25
CA THR A 81 14.53 5.62 8.96
C THR A 81 14.90 4.29 9.59
N ASN A 82 14.60 4.12 10.88
CA ASN A 82 14.65 2.83 11.56
C ASN A 82 13.29 2.13 11.47
N PRO A 83 13.19 0.97 10.82
CA PRO A 83 11.91 0.25 10.69
C PRO A 83 11.25 -0.08 12.04
N GLN A 84 12.01 -0.31 13.09
CA GLN A 84 11.48 -0.65 14.42
C GLN A 84 10.71 0.51 15.07
N SER A 85 11.01 1.76 14.69
CA SER A 85 10.31 2.94 15.18
C SER A 85 9.19 3.42 14.26
N LEU A 86 9.06 2.84 13.05
CA LEU A 86 7.99 3.16 12.12
C LEU A 86 6.61 2.82 12.72
N ARG A 87 5.65 3.70 12.44
CA ARG A 87 4.22 3.41 12.57
C ARG A 87 3.62 3.21 11.19
N ALA A 88 2.76 2.19 11.05
CA ALA A 88 2.14 1.84 9.80
C ALA A 88 0.61 1.75 9.95
N ILE A 89 -0.11 2.31 8.99
CA ILE A 89 -1.57 2.19 8.88
C ILE A 89 -1.87 1.48 7.57
N ILE A 90 -2.56 0.35 7.64
CA ILE A 90 -3.14 -0.36 6.50
C ILE A 90 -4.59 0.11 6.38
N GLY A 91 -4.87 0.89 5.34
CA GLY A 91 -6.17 1.53 5.14
C GLY A 91 -7.22 0.60 4.51
N PRO A 92 -8.42 1.14 4.23
CA PRO A 92 -9.52 0.40 3.63
C PRO A 92 -9.14 -0.21 2.27
N GLY A 93 -9.48 -1.49 2.08
CA GLY A 93 -9.25 -2.20 0.83
C GLY A 93 -10.12 -3.45 0.74
N ILE A 94 -9.92 -4.27 -0.28
CA ILE A 94 -10.71 -5.49 -0.46
C ILE A 94 -10.27 -6.58 0.51
N SER A 95 -11.24 -7.21 1.19
CA SER A 95 -10.99 -8.31 2.15
C SER A 95 -10.70 -9.64 1.44
N LEU A 96 -10.17 -10.62 2.20
CA LEU A 96 -9.99 -11.99 1.74
C LEU A 96 -11.26 -12.55 1.09
N HIS A 97 -12.42 -12.38 1.73
CA HIS A 97 -13.68 -12.97 1.25
C HIS A 97 -14.14 -12.44 -0.11
N ASN A 98 -13.74 -11.21 -0.45
CA ASN A 98 -14.21 -10.53 -1.65
C ASN A 98 -13.12 -10.43 -2.75
N PHE A 99 -11.85 -10.75 -2.42
CA PHE A 99 -10.77 -10.74 -3.39
C PHE A 99 -10.57 -12.10 -4.05
N GLU A 100 -11.57 -12.50 -4.85
CA GLU A 100 -11.50 -13.65 -5.72
C GLU A 100 -10.50 -13.41 -6.86
N VAL A 101 -9.65 -14.41 -7.15
CA VAL A 101 -8.57 -14.33 -8.14
C VAL A 101 -8.48 -15.60 -8.98
N GLY A 102 -7.88 -15.47 -10.18
CA GLY A 102 -7.52 -16.60 -11.02
C GLY A 102 -6.25 -17.33 -10.53
N ASN A 103 -5.97 -18.48 -11.14
CA ASN A 103 -4.78 -19.27 -10.82
C ASN A 103 -3.49 -18.49 -11.04
N GLU A 104 -3.44 -17.62 -12.06
CA GLU A 104 -2.27 -16.80 -12.40
C GLU A 104 -1.87 -15.84 -11.26
N VAL A 105 -2.86 -15.31 -10.52
CA VAL A 105 -2.59 -14.47 -9.36
C VAL A 105 -2.13 -15.32 -8.17
N TYR A 106 -2.80 -16.45 -7.92
CA TYR A 106 -2.39 -17.40 -6.88
C TYR A 106 -0.93 -17.85 -7.09
N GLU A 107 -0.57 -18.27 -8.30
CA GLU A 107 0.78 -18.69 -8.64
C GLU A 107 1.79 -17.56 -8.49
N ALA A 108 1.44 -16.32 -8.82
CA ALA A 108 2.30 -15.17 -8.63
C ALA A 108 2.68 -14.98 -7.14
N PHE A 109 1.73 -15.13 -6.21
CA PHE A 109 1.99 -15.08 -4.76
C PHE A 109 2.82 -16.28 -4.30
N ALA A 110 2.52 -17.49 -4.77
CA ALA A 110 3.27 -18.70 -4.44
C ALA A 110 4.73 -18.60 -4.91
N ASN A 111 4.96 -18.16 -6.15
CA ASN A 111 6.30 -17.96 -6.73
C ASN A 111 7.09 -16.85 -6.02
N ALA A 112 6.39 -15.87 -5.42
CA ALA A 112 6.99 -14.83 -4.59
C ALA A 112 7.20 -15.28 -3.12
N ALA A 113 7.06 -16.59 -2.84
CA ALA A 113 7.27 -17.21 -1.54
C ALA A 113 6.40 -16.64 -0.41
N PHE A 114 5.17 -16.25 -0.70
CA PHE A 114 4.20 -15.96 0.34
C PHE A 114 3.70 -17.26 1.00
N PRO A 115 3.38 -17.26 2.30
CA PRO A 115 2.85 -18.43 3.00
C PRO A 115 1.40 -18.68 2.60
N MET A 116 1.20 -19.38 1.46
CA MET A 116 -0.10 -19.57 0.84
C MET A 116 -1.17 -20.18 1.76
N GLN A 117 -0.75 -20.98 2.74
CA GLN A 117 -1.64 -21.57 3.74
C GLN A 117 -2.28 -20.51 4.67
N GLU A 118 -1.61 -19.36 4.84
CA GLU A 118 -2.07 -18.29 5.72
C GLU A 118 -2.85 -17.22 4.95
N ILE A 119 -2.41 -16.91 3.71
CA ILE A 119 -2.95 -15.81 2.93
C ILE A 119 -4.02 -16.19 1.92
N ALA A 120 -4.17 -17.48 1.58
CA ALA A 120 -5.07 -17.92 0.53
C ALA A 120 -6.14 -18.89 1.04
N GLN A 121 -7.33 -18.75 0.51
CA GLN A 121 -8.44 -19.67 0.75
C GLN A 121 -9.02 -20.15 -0.58
N ARG A 122 -9.30 -21.45 -0.69
CA ARG A 122 -9.98 -22.02 -1.85
C ARG A 122 -11.48 -22.11 -1.57
N GLN A 123 -12.25 -21.51 -2.45
CA GLN A 123 -13.70 -21.72 -2.60
C GLN A 123 -13.94 -22.32 -4.00
N GLU A 124 -14.85 -21.77 -4.80
CA GLU A 124 -14.90 -22.10 -6.24
C GLU A 124 -13.63 -21.65 -6.95
N LYS A 125 -13.16 -20.44 -6.60
CA LYS A 125 -11.87 -19.90 -7.03
C LYS A 125 -10.99 -19.60 -5.82
N TRP A 126 -9.78 -19.10 -6.07
CA TRP A 126 -8.89 -18.66 -5.03
C TRP A 126 -9.29 -17.28 -4.51
N HIS A 127 -9.09 -17.08 -3.23
CA HIS A 127 -9.20 -15.80 -2.55
C HIS A 127 -7.88 -15.50 -1.85
N ILE A 128 -7.41 -14.24 -1.90
CA ILE A 128 -6.12 -13.81 -1.32
C ILE A 128 -6.36 -12.70 -0.30
N ASN A 129 -5.70 -12.79 0.84
CA ASN A 129 -5.72 -11.78 1.90
C ASN A 129 -4.66 -10.72 1.64
N LEU A 130 -4.97 -9.70 0.81
CA LEU A 130 -4.04 -8.61 0.52
C LEU A 130 -3.64 -7.79 1.75
N PRO A 131 -4.55 -7.43 2.67
CA PRO A 131 -4.18 -6.75 3.92
C PRO A 131 -3.13 -7.54 4.70
N LEU A 132 -3.33 -8.85 4.90
CA LEU A 132 -2.40 -9.71 5.62
C LEU A 132 -1.05 -9.82 4.91
N CYS A 133 -1.03 -9.96 3.57
CA CYS A 133 0.21 -9.98 2.80
C CYS A 133 1.06 -8.73 3.03
N ASN A 134 0.42 -7.56 3.10
CA ASN A 134 1.11 -6.29 3.34
C ASN A 134 1.53 -6.15 4.80
N GLN A 135 0.73 -6.62 5.75
CA GLN A 135 1.12 -6.67 7.17
C GLN A 135 2.38 -7.52 7.38
N MET A 136 2.43 -8.71 6.75
CA MET A 136 3.61 -9.58 6.78
C MET A 136 4.86 -8.88 6.22
N GLN A 137 4.73 -8.19 5.07
CA GLN A 137 5.85 -7.43 4.51
C GLN A 137 6.37 -6.34 5.44
N LEU A 138 5.48 -5.62 6.12
CA LEU A 138 5.88 -4.60 7.10
C LEU A 138 6.66 -5.22 8.27
N GLN A 139 6.19 -6.36 8.79
CA GLN A 139 6.87 -7.09 9.87
C GLN A 139 8.22 -7.65 9.42
N GLU A 140 8.28 -8.27 8.24
CA GLU A 140 9.52 -8.77 7.62
C GLU A 140 10.53 -7.65 7.39
N ALA A 141 10.08 -6.42 7.11
CA ALA A 141 10.94 -5.25 6.99
C ALA A 141 11.40 -4.68 8.34
N GLY A 142 10.93 -5.22 9.47
CA GLY A 142 11.32 -4.84 10.82
C GLY A 142 10.35 -3.90 11.54
N VAL A 143 9.18 -3.60 10.98
CA VAL A 143 8.15 -2.83 11.70
C VAL A 143 7.56 -3.70 12.80
N LYS A 144 7.53 -3.20 14.05
CA LYS A 144 6.97 -3.94 15.17
C LYS A 144 5.46 -4.15 15.00
N ALA A 145 4.96 -5.32 15.39
CA ALA A 145 3.55 -5.66 15.25
C ALA A 145 2.61 -4.66 15.95
N GLU A 146 2.99 -4.18 17.13
CA GLU A 146 2.25 -3.18 17.90
C GLU A 146 2.17 -1.80 17.23
N ASN A 147 3.01 -1.55 16.23
CA ASN A 147 3.04 -0.30 15.46
C ASN A 147 2.29 -0.41 14.12
N ILE A 148 1.71 -1.57 13.82
CA ILE A 148 0.95 -1.79 12.59
C ILE A 148 -0.55 -1.81 12.93
N HIS A 149 -1.30 -0.87 12.38
CA HIS A 149 -2.74 -0.75 12.59
C HIS A 149 -3.47 -0.98 11.27
N ALA A 150 -4.29 -2.03 11.19
CA ALA A 150 -5.20 -2.27 10.08
C ALA A 150 -6.58 -1.69 10.41
N THR A 151 -7.23 -1.10 9.41
CA THR A 151 -8.58 -0.55 9.60
C THR A 151 -9.64 -1.64 9.56
N ASP A 152 -9.34 -2.81 9.00
CA ASP A 152 -10.24 -3.95 8.79
C ASP A 152 -11.55 -3.60 8.05
N ILE A 153 -11.49 -2.54 7.22
CA ILE A 153 -12.62 -2.07 6.41
C ILE A 153 -12.52 -2.65 5.00
N CYS A 154 -13.55 -3.42 4.61
CA CYS A 154 -13.68 -3.95 3.26
C CYS A 154 -14.42 -2.95 2.36
N THR A 155 -13.74 -2.44 1.33
CA THR A 155 -14.31 -1.49 0.35
C THR A 155 -15.44 -2.10 -0.46
N TYR A 156 -15.36 -3.41 -0.76
CA TYR A 156 -16.41 -4.14 -1.47
C TYR A 156 -17.72 -4.23 -0.65
N GLU A 157 -17.62 -4.52 0.65
CA GLU A 157 -18.77 -4.63 1.54
C GLU A 157 -19.36 -3.25 1.88
N ARG A 158 -18.46 -2.27 2.08
CA ARG A 158 -18.83 -0.90 2.42
C ARG A 158 -18.91 0.02 1.18
N CYS A 159 -19.44 -0.48 0.07
CA CYS A 159 -19.52 0.25 -1.20
C CYS A 159 -20.41 1.51 -1.17
N ASN A 160 -21.18 1.74 -0.12
CA ASN A 160 -21.90 2.98 0.11
C ASN A 160 -21.01 4.10 0.67
N ASP A 161 -19.90 3.73 1.31
CA ASP A 161 -18.95 4.67 1.94
C ASP A 161 -17.64 4.77 1.14
N PHE A 162 -17.28 3.70 0.41
CA PHE A 162 -16.00 3.56 -0.30
C PHE A 162 -16.22 3.10 -1.74
N PHE A 163 -15.39 3.59 -2.65
CA PHE A 163 -15.36 3.07 -4.00
C PHE A 163 -14.71 1.69 -4.07
N SER A 164 -15.35 0.78 -4.80
CA SER A 164 -14.84 -0.57 -5.06
C SER A 164 -14.92 -0.84 -6.57
N ALA A 165 -13.77 -1.04 -7.20
CA ALA A 165 -13.72 -1.37 -8.63
C ALA A 165 -14.28 -2.78 -8.90
N ARG A 166 -14.12 -3.70 -7.96
CA ARG A 166 -14.67 -5.06 -8.01
C ARG A 166 -16.20 -5.06 -7.99
N ARG A 167 -16.80 -4.18 -7.17
CA ARG A 167 -18.27 -4.14 -7.01
C ARG A 167 -18.95 -3.21 -8.00
N LEU A 168 -18.35 -2.05 -8.26
CA LEU A 168 -18.95 -0.96 -9.03
C LEU A 168 -18.41 -0.88 -10.47
N GLY A 169 -17.44 -1.73 -10.82
CA GLY A 169 -16.77 -1.73 -12.11
C GLY A 169 -15.53 -0.82 -12.16
N ILE A 170 -14.74 -1.00 -13.22
CA ILE A 170 -13.44 -0.32 -13.38
C ILE A 170 -13.58 1.22 -13.50
N ASN A 171 -14.72 1.71 -13.92
CA ASN A 171 -15.04 3.13 -14.04
C ASN A 171 -15.55 3.75 -12.73
N SER A 172 -15.56 3.01 -11.61
CA SER A 172 -15.91 3.56 -10.30
C SER A 172 -14.95 4.70 -9.92
N GLY A 173 -15.38 5.57 -9.01
CA GLY A 173 -14.52 6.57 -8.41
C GLY A 173 -13.31 5.96 -7.69
N ARG A 174 -12.50 6.82 -7.09
CA ARG A 174 -11.30 6.42 -6.32
C ARG A 174 -11.35 7.05 -4.93
N ILE A 175 -10.79 6.32 -3.98
CA ILE A 175 -10.54 6.77 -2.62
C ILE A 175 -9.16 7.39 -2.61
N PHE A 176 -9.02 8.63 -2.17
CA PHE A 176 -7.72 9.24 -1.95
C PHE A 176 -7.29 9.02 -0.49
N THR A 177 -6.13 8.42 -0.29
CA THR A 177 -5.49 8.25 1.02
C THR A 177 -4.20 9.05 1.02
N GLY A 178 -4.12 10.06 1.86
CA GLY A 178 -2.97 10.97 1.90
C GLY A 178 -2.46 11.25 3.30
N VAL A 179 -1.25 11.76 3.37
CA VAL A 179 -0.56 12.15 4.59
C VAL A 179 0.27 13.40 4.37
N THR A 180 0.32 14.25 5.37
CA THR A 180 1.20 15.43 5.43
C THR A 180 1.89 15.47 6.78
N ILE A 181 3.06 16.13 6.82
CA ILE A 181 3.82 16.41 8.04
C ILE A 181 3.65 17.89 8.34
N SER A 182 3.31 18.23 9.56
CA SER A 182 3.24 19.60 10.09
C SER A 182 4.58 20.03 10.65
#